data_9a62be4701c4e3b0db75737ca2ba98ab
#
_entry.id   9a62be4701c4e3b0db75737ca2ba98ab
#
_cell.length_a   1.000
_cell.length_b   1.000
_cell.length_c   1.000
_cell.angle_alpha   90.00
_cell.angle_beta   90.00
_cell.angle_gamma   90.00
#
_symmetry.space_group_name_H-M   'P 1'
#
loop_
_entity.id
_entity.type
_entity.pdbx_description
1 polymer ?
#
loop_
_entity_poly.entity_id
_entity_poly.type
_entity_poly.pdbx_seq_one_letter_code
_entity_poly.pdbx_strand_id
1 'polypeptide(L)'
;MTLQQLRYIVAIAETGTFSAAARELFITQPSLTKMVRELEKEMNIQIFERTNKGVHLSKDGEIFLGYARQVLEQADLLESRYKKKAGGKQEFTVSTQHYSFAVNAFVDLIKEYGGETYDFSLQETQTYTIIDDVAHMRSEIGILYYNEFNRAVLQKIFKTNDLEFRELFVA
;
A
#
# COMPACT_ATOMS: atom_id res chain seq x y z
N MET A 1 -1.33 5.11 -20.03
CA MET A 1 -1.26 5.41 -18.57
C MET A 1 0.15 5.14 -18.05
N THR A 2 0.72 6.01 -17.20
CA THR A 2 2.05 5.91 -16.60
C THR A 2 1.98 6.14 -15.10
N LEU A 3 2.95 5.62 -14.32
CA LEU A 3 3.03 5.89 -12.86
C LEU A 3 3.13 7.39 -12.57
N GLN A 4 3.82 8.15 -13.42
CA GLN A 4 3.91 9.60 -13.26
C GLN A 4 2.54 10.29 -13.39
N GLN A 5 1.69 9.85 -14.31
CA GLN A 5 0.33 10.37 -14.43
C GLN A 5 -0.51 10.03 -13.20
N LEU A 6 -0.36 8.83 -12.61
CA LEU A 6 -1.02 8.46 -11.36
C LEU A 6 -0.56 9.36 -10.20
N ARG A 7 0.74 9.64 -10.07
CA ARG A 7 1.28 10.60 -9.08
C ARG A 7 0.68 11.99 -9.24
N TYR A 8 0.43 12.43 -10.48
CA TYR A 8 -0.24 13.71 -10.74
C TYR A 8 -1.68 13.73 -10.23
N ILE A 9 -2.44 12.65 -10.44
CA ILE A 9 -3.82 12.55 -9.95
C ILE A 9 -3.84 12.61 -8.42
N VAL A 10 -2.96 11.86 -7.75
CA VAL A 10 -2.86 11.87 -6.27
C VAL A 10 -2.53 13.26 -5.77
N ALA A 11 -1.52 13.93 -6.31
CA ALA A 11 -1.12 15.28 -5.89
C ALA A 11 -2.23 16.33 -6.08
N ILE A 12 -3.00 16.27 -7.18
CA ILE A 12 -4.14 17.17 -7.39
C ILE A 12 -5.25 16.90 -6.37
N ALA A 13 -5.54 15.63 -6.08
CA ALA A 13 -6.56 15.26 -5.10
C ALA A 13 -6.20 15.72 -3.68
N GLU A 14 -4.93 15.66 -3.32
CA GLU A 14 -4.43 16.07 -2.00
C GLU A 14 -4.35 17.58 -1.84
N THR A 15 -3.90 18.29 -2.86
CA THR A 15 -3.76 19.76 -2.81
C THR A 15 -5.04 20.53 -3.14
N GLY A 16 -6.04 19.88 -3.73
CA GLY A 16 -7.34 20.44 -4.09
C GLY A 16 -7.32 21.40 -5.28
N THR A 17 -6.13 21.71 -5.87
CA THR A 17 -6.02 22.58 -7.04
C THR A 17 -4.89 22.20 -7.98
N PHE A 18 -5.09 22.37 -9.29
CA PHE A 18 -4.03 22.17 -10.28
C PHE A 18 -2.80 23.07 -10.07
N SER A 19 -3.02 24.30 -9.58
CA SER A 19 -1.93 25.25 -9.38
C SER A 19 -1.05 24.85 -8.18
N ALA A 20 -1.64 24.35 -7.08
CA ALA A 20 -0.90 23.90 -5.92
C ALA A 20 -0.14 22.60 -6.23
N ALA A 21 -0.80 21.63 -6.86
CA ALA A 21 -0.17 20.39 -7.31
C ALA A 21 1.00 20.64 -8.27
N ALA A 22 0.84 21.55 -9.23
CA ALA A 22 1.91 21.87 -10.17
C ALA A 22 3.15 22.47 -9.49
N ARG A 23 2.95 23.31 -8.45
CA ARG A 23 4.06 23.84 -7.64
C ARG A 23 4.78 22.75 -6.85
N GLU A 24 4.04 21.86 -6.21
CA GLU A 24 4.58 20.73 -5.44
C GLU A 24 5.38 19.77 -6.34
N LEU A 25 4.87 19.53 -7.54
CA LEU A 25 5.48 18.64 -8.53
C LEU A 25 6.61 19.30 -9.35
N PHE A 26 6.90 20.59 -9.11
CA PHE A 26 7.89 21.37 -9.85
C PHE A 26 7.69 21.39 -11.38
N ILE A 27 6.41 21.43 -11.81
CA ILE A 27 6.02 21.53 -13.23
C ILE A 27 5.09 22.71 -13.45
N THR A 28 4.85 23.06 -14.73
CA THR A 28 3.89 24.11 -15.06
C THR A 28 2.46 23.59 -15.00
N GLN A 29 1.52 24.43 -14.52
CA GLN A 29 0.10 24.07 -14.49
C GLN A 29 -0.48 23.67 -15.87
N PRO A 30 -0.14 24.33 -16.99
CA PRO A 30 -0.59 23.88 -18.31
C PRO A 30 -0.11 22.46 -18.66
N SER A 31 1.14 22.11 -18.33
CA SER A 31 1.66 20.75 -18.52
C SER A 31 0.89 19.75 -17.70
N LEU A 32 0.67 20.01 -16.40
CA LEU A 32 -0.12 19.15 -15.54
C LEU A 32 -1.55 18.95 -16.07
N THR A 33 -2.19 20.05 -16.48
CA THR A 33 -3.55 20.00 -17.06
C THR A 33 -3.60 19.16 -18.33
N LYS A 34 -2.59 19.27 -19.21
CA LYS A 34 -2.50 18.47 -20.43
C LYS A 34 -2.37 16.99 -20.12
N MET A 35 -1.47 16.60 -19.20
CA MET A 35 -1.23 15.21 -18.81
C MET A 35 -2.47 14.56 -18.20
N VAL A 36 -3.21 15.29 -17.37
CA VAL A 36 -4.48 14.79 -16.79
C VAL A 36 -5.53 14.58 -17.87
N ARG A 37 -5.72 15.54 -18.78
CA ARG A 37 -6.67 15.40 -19.89
C ARG A 37 -6.34 14.24 -20.82
N GLU A 38 -5.07 13.99 -21.10
CA GLU A 38 -4.61 12.85 -21.89
C GLU A 38 -4.97 11.53 -21.19
N LEU A 39 -4.76 11.44 -19.87
CA LEU A 39 -5.14 10.28 -19.08
C LEU A 39 -6.66 10.09 -19.02
N GLU A 40 -7.44 11.14 -18.77
CA GLU A 40 -8.92 11.08 -18.78
C GLU A 40 -9.45 10.60 -20.14
N LYS A 41 -8.86 11.09 -21.24
CA LYS A 41 -9.20 10.66 -22.59
C LYS A 41 -8.83 9.19 -22.85
N GLU A 42 -7.63 8.76 -22.43
CA GLU A 42 -7.17 7.37 -22.59
C GLU A 42 -8.07 6.40 -21.82
N MET A 43 -8.46 6.76 -20.59
CA MET A 43 -9.31 5.93 -19.72
C MET A 43 -10.80 6.08 -20.02
N ASN A 44 -11.16 7.04 -20.88
CA ASN A 44 -12.54 7.39 -21.21
C ASN A 44 -13.40 7.72 -19.98
N ILE A 45 -12.83 8.42 -19.01
CA ILE A 45 -13.49 8.89 -17.79
C ILE A 45 -13.14 10.35 -17.52
N GLN A 46 -13.99 11.02 -16.75
CA GLN A 46 -13.67 12.31 -16.15
C GLN A 46 -13.24 12.07 -14.70
N ILE A 47 -11.98 12.36 -14.36
CA ILE A 47 -11.47 12.17 -12.99
C ILE A 47 -11.79 13.39 -12.14
N PHE A 48 -11.62 14.59 -12.68
CA PHE A 48 -11.82 15.85 -11.95
C PHE A 48 -12.93 16.71 -12.52
N GLU A 49 -13.75 17.24 -11.62
CA GLU A 49 -14.74 18.28 -11.88
C GLU A 49 -14.22 19.63 -11.39
N ARG A 50 -14.34 20.67 -12.23
CA ARG A 50 -13.93 22.03 -11.86
C ARG A 50 -15.12 22.79 -11.31
N THR A 51 -14.94 23.39 -10.15
CA THR A 51 -15.91 24.26 -9.51
C THR A 51 -15.29 25.61 -9.19
N ASN A 52 -16.13 26.60 -8.85
CA ASN A 52 -15.65 27.92 -8.43
C ASN A 52 -14.83 27.88 -7.12
N LYS A 53 -14.86 26.75 -6.38
CA LYS A 53 -14.14 26.56 -5.11
C LYS A 53 -12.89 25.69 -5.25
N GLY A 54 -12.55 25.25 -6.47
CA GLY A 54 -11.40 24.38 -6.72
C GLY A 54 -11.74 23.16 -7.57
N VAL A 55 -11.04 22.07 -7.32
CA VAL A 55 -11.18 20.81 -8.04
C VAL A 55 -11.73 19.75 -7.12
N HIS A 56 -12.75 19.04 -7.57
CA HIS A 56 -13.35 17.90 -6.86
C HIS A 56 -13.20 16.64 -7.72
N LEU A 57 -13.16 15.48 -7.07
CA LEU A 57 -13.23 14.20 -7.79
C LEU A 57 -14.67 13.95 -8.26
N SER A 58 -14.80 13.40 -9.47
CA SER A 58 -16.05 12.77 -9.90
C SER A 58 -16.21 11.41 -9.19
N LYS A 59 -17.38 10.76 -9.35
CA LYS A 59 -17.58 9.38 -8.83
C LYS A 59 -16.56 8.40 -9.42
N ASP A 60 -16.30 8.48 -10.72
CA ASP A 60 -15.28 7.65 -11.37
C ASP A 60 -13.88 8.04 -10.91
N GLY A 61 -13.64 9.33 -10.65
CA GLY A 61 -12.40 9.86 -10.11
C GLY A 61 -12.07 9.33 -8.70
N GLU A 62 -13.06 9.19 -7.83
CA GLU A 62 -12.86 8.60 -6.50
C GLU A 62 -12.42 7.13 -6.58
N ILE A 63 -13.08 6.36 -7.44
CA ILE A 63 -12.74 4.96 -7.69
C ILE A 63 -11.34 4.87 -8.31
N PHE A 64 -11.07 5.68 -9.33
CA PHE A 64 -9.78 5.73 -10.01
C PHE A 64 -8.63 6.10 -9.05
N LEU A 65 -8.85 7.09 -8.17
CA LEU A 65 -7.87 7.50 -7.16
C LEU A 65 -7.53 6.35 -6.21
N GLY A 66 -8.54 5.57 -5.79
CA GLY A 66 -8.34 4.39 -4.96
C GLY A 66 -7.38 3.38 -5.61
N TYR A 67 -7.64 3.02 -6.86
CA TYR A 67 -6.76 2.13 -7.62
C TYR A 67 -5.39 2.75 -7.91
N ALA A 68 -5.34 4.05 -8.22
CA ALA A 68 -4.08 4.75 -8.47
C ALA A 68 -3.14 4.71 -7.27
N ARG A 69 -3.66 4.89 -6.06
CA ARG A 69 -2.88 4.77 -4.82
C ARG A 69 -2.33 3.37 -4.61
N GLN A 70 -3.15 2.32 -4.83
CA GLN A 70 -2.71 0.93 -4.72
C GLN A 70 -1.58 0.61 -5.71
N VAL A 71 -1.71 1.03 -6.97
CA VAL A 71 -0.67 0.83 -7.99
C VAL A 71 0.63 1.53 -7.62
N LEU A 72 0.56 2.77 -7.12
CA LEU A 72 1.74 3.53 -6.69
C LEU A 72 2.40 2.88 -5.47
N GLU A 73 1.61 2.43 -4.49
CA GLU A 73 2.11 1.70 -3.32
C GLU A 73 2.88 0.44 -3.75
N GLN A 74 2.31 -0.38 -4.64
CA GLN A 74 2.99 -1.57 -5.16
C GLN A 74 4.26 -1.23 -5.95
N ALA A 75 4.25 -0.14 -6.72
CA ALA A 75 5.43 0.33 -7.43
C ALA A 75 6.53 0.78 -6.46
N ASP A 76 6.18 1.49 -5.39
CA ASP A 76 7.14 1.95 -4.38
C ASP A 76 7.70 0.78 -3.56
N LEU A 77 6.89 -0.25 -3.25
CA LEU A 77 7.35 -1.50 -2.62
C LEU A 77 8.34 -2.25 -3.53
N LEU A 78 8.01 -2.38 -4.82
CA LEU A 78 8.90 -2.99 -5.80
C LEU A 78 10.23 -2.22 -5.88
N GLU A 79 10.18 -0.90 -5.96
CA GLU A 79 11.40 -0.06 -6.01
C GLU A 79 12.22 -0.20 -4.72
N SER A 80 11.59 -0.17 -3.54
CA SER A 80 12.29 -0.29 -2.26
C SER A 80 13.00 -1.64 -2.14
N ARG A 81 12.34 -2.72 -2.57
CA ARG A 81 12.91 -4.08 -2.51
C ARG A 81 14.16 -4.26 -3.38
N TYR A 82 14.25 -3.57 -4.51
CA TYR A 82 15.35 -3.74 -5.47
C TYR A 82 16.35 -2.59 -5.49
N LYS A 83 15.94 -1.35 -5.28
CA LYS A 83 16.86 -0.20 -5.24
C LYS A 83 17.71 -0.15 -3.98
N LYS A 84 17.18 -0.62 -2.83
CA LYS A 84 17.93 -0.71 -1.55
C LYS A 84 19.04 -1.78 -1.55
N LYS A 85 19.12 -2.67 -2.54
CA LYS A 85 20.16 -3.70 -2.64
C LYS A 85 21.61 -3.18 -2.74
N ALA A 86 21.82 -1.91 -2.99
CA ALA A 86 23.15 -1.30 -3.11
C ALA A 86 23.75 -0.79 -1.77
N GLY A 87 23.32 -1.33 -0.60
CA GLY A 87 23.86 -0.99 0.72
C GLY A 87 22.82 -0.69 1.81
N GLY A 88 21.52 -0.87 1.52
CA GLY A 88 20.45 -0.72 2.51
C GLY A 88 20.15 -2.02 3.26
N LYS A 89 19.65 -1.90 4.48
CA LYS A 89 19.15 -3.03 5.27
C LYS A 89 17.95 -3.69 4.57
N GLN A 90 17.81 -4.99 4.69
CA GLN A 90 16.62 -5.71 4.24
C GLN A 90 15.49 -5.46 5.25
N GLU A 91 14.34 -5.03 4.78
CA GLU A 91 13.16 -4.89 5.62
C GLU A 91 12.57 -6.27 5.90
N PHE A 92 12.18 -6.51 7.16
CA PHE A 92 11.45 -7.70 7.58
C PHE A 92 10.33 -7.26 8.53
N THR A 93 9.11 -7.29 8.03
CA THR A 93 7.93 -6.82 8.75
C THR A 93 7.01 -7.99 9.08
N VAL A 94 6.52 -8.01 10.30
CA VAL A 94 5.51 -8.96 10.79
C VAL A 94 4.26 -8.19 11.21
N SER A 95 3.11 -8.52 10.63
CA SER A 95 1.80 -8.03 11.08
C SER A 95 1.13 -9.07 11.97
N THR A 96 0.67 -8.68 13.15
CA THR A 96 0.10 -9.60 14.13
C THR A 96 -1.06 -8.97 14.89
N GLN A 97 -1.94 -9.78 15.46
CA GLN A 97 -2.81 -9.34 16.54
C GLN A 97 -1.98 -9.19 17.82
N HIS A 98 -2.60 -8.63 18.87
CA HIS A 98 -1.92 -8.44 20.15
C HIS A 98 -1.67 -9.78 20.86
N TYR A 99 -0.49 -10.38 20.64
CA TYR A 99 -0.06 -11.64 21.25
C TYR A 99 1.30 -11.52 21.89
N SER A 100 1.37 -11.77 23.20
CA SER A 100 2.64 -11.75 23.96
C SER A 100 3.68 -12.71 23.39
N PHE A 101 3.26 -13.90 22.91
CA PHE A 101 4.18 -14.85 22.30
C PHE A 101 4.80 -14.35 21.00
N ALA A 102 4.03 -13.63 20.19
CA ALA A 102 4.53 -13.05 18.92
C ALA A 102 5.57 -11.97 19.21
N VAL A 103 5.31 -11.08 20.16
CA VAL A 103 6.25 -10.05 20.61
C VAL A 103 7.54 -10.68 21.15
N ASN A 104 7.45 -11.70 22.00
CA ASN A 104 8.61 -12.38 22.56
C ASN A 104 9.45 -13.05 21.47
N ALA A 105 8.80 -13.80 20.56
CA ALA A 105 9.48 -14.44 19.44
C ALA A 105 10.16 -13.42 18.52
N PHE A 106 9.51 -12.27 18.29
CA PHE A 106 10.07 -11.18 17.48
C PHE A 106 11.29 -10.54 18.17
N VAL A 107 11.24 -10.33 19.48
CA VAL A 107 12.39 -9.84 20.26
C VAL A 107 13.57 -10.81 20.19
N ASP A 108 13.31 -12.12 20.28
CA ASP A 108 14.37 -13.14 20.20
C ASP A 108 14.94 -13.22 18.77
N LEU A 109 14.12 -13.07 17.75
CA LEU A 109 14.55 -12.93 16.35
C LEU A 109 15.52 -11.73 16.17
N ILE A 110 15.16 -10.57 16.74
CA ILE A 110 16.03 -9.39 16.68
C ILE A 110 17.36 -9.63 17.41
N LYS A 111 17.36 -10.31 18.56
CA LYS A 111 18.60 -10.62 19.31
C LYS A 111 19.52 -11.55 18.51
N GLU A 112 18.95 -12.50 17.77
CA GLU A 112 19.70 -13.48 17.02
C GLU A 112 20.21 -12.94 15.67
N TYR A 113 19.36 -12.21 14.95
CA TYR A 113 19.62 -11.74 13.58
C TYR A 113 19.68 -10.22 13.45
N GLY A 114 19.41 -9.49 14.52
CA GLY A 114 19.46 -8.02 14.55
C GLY A 114 20.90 -7.53 14.35
N GLY A 115 21.06 -6.53 13.48
CA GLY A 115 22.36 -5.98 13.16
C GLY A 115 22.26 -4.95 12.04
N GLU A 116 23.30 -4.87 11.21
CA GLU A 116 23.33 -3.94 10.08
C GLU A 116 22.58 -4.47 8.84
N THR A 117 22.20 -5.76 8.82
CA THR A 117 21.65 -6.44 7.64
C THR A 117 20.15 -6.25 7.49
N TYR A 118 19.41 -6.23 8.61
CA TYR A 118 17.94 -6.16 8.60
C TYR A 118 17.41 -4.96 9.35
N ASP A 119 16.28 -4.44 8.86
CA ASP A 119 15.41 -3.49 9.52
C ASP A 119 14.11 -4.22 9.89
N PHE A 120 13.95 -4.53 11.18
CA PHE A 120 12.84 -5.32 11.70
C PHE A 120 11.68 -4.42 12.14
N SER A 121 10.46 -4.75 11.71
CA SER A 121 9.24 -4.06 12.10
C SER A 121 8.17 -5.05 12.58
N LEU A 122 7.51 -4.76 13.69
CA LEU A 122 6.35 -5.50 14.18
C LEU A 122 5.15 -4.55 14.23
N GLN A 123 4.08 -4.91 13.52
CA GLN A 123 2.84 -4.12 13.47
C GLN A 123 1.70 -4.88 14.14
N GLU A 124 1.13 -4.30 15.20
CA GLU A 124 -0.06 -4.83 15.85
C GLU A 124 -1.32 -4.25 15.20
N THR A 125 -2.16 -5.12 14.63
CA THR A 125 -3.35 -4.70 13.89
C THR A 125 -4.44 -5.78 13.88
N GLN A 126 -5.52 -5.54 13.14
CA GLN A 126 -6.67 -6.43 13.05
C GLN A 126 -6.50 -7.50 11.98
N THR A 127 -7.24 -8.62 12.12
CA THR A 127 -7.16 -9.79 11.22
C THR A 127 -7.18 -9.45 9.73
N TYR A 128 -8.12 -8.60 9.29
CA TYR A 128 -8.22 -8.25 7.88
C TYR A 128 -7.05 -7.39 7.38
N THR A 129 -6.56 -6.49 8.23
CA THR A 129 -5.37 -5.67 7.93
C THR A 129 -4.12 -6.54 7.85
N ILE A 130 -3.96 -7.53 8.74
CA ILE A 130 -2.86 -8.51 8.67
C ILE A 130 -2.85 -9.24 7.32
N ILE A 131 -4.02 -9.72 6.91
CA ILE A 131 -4.14 -10.44 5.63
C ILE A 131 -3.83 -9.50 4.45
N ASP A 132 -4.33 -8.27 4.49
CA ASP A 132 -4.10 -7.26 3.47
C ASP A 132 -2.63 -6.85 3.39
N ASP A 133 -1.95 -6.71 4.53
CA ASP A 133 -0.52 -6.40 4.60
C ASP A 133 0.32 -7.50 3.94
N VAL A 134 0.02 -8.76 4.21
CA VAL A 134 0.76 -9.88 3.61
C VAL A 134 0.41 -10.02 2.12
N ALA A 135 -0.86 -9.91 1.75
CA ALA A 135 -1.30 -9.99 0.36
C ALA A 135 -0.68 -8.91 -0.53
N HIS A 136 -0.46 -7.71 0.02
CA HIS A 136 0.17 -6.59 -0.68
C HIS A 136 1.69 -6.46 -0.40
N MET A 137 2.30 -7.47 0.21
CA MET A 137 3.76 -7.51 0.51
C MET A 137 4.24 -6.36 1.41
N ARG A 138 3.37 -5.77 2.24
CA ARG A 138 3.74 -4.82 3.29
C ARG A 138 4.34 -5.52 4.52
N SER A 139 3.99 -6.81 4.71
CA SER A 139 4.57 -7.69 5.72
C SER A 139 4.93 -9.02 5.10
N GLU A 140 6.06 -9.60 5.51
CA GLU A 140 6.49 -10.92 5.08
C GLU A 140 5.69 -12.02 5.76
N ILE A 141 5.23 -11.77 7.00
CA ILE A 141 4.48 -12.74 7.81
C ILE A 141 3.29 -12.06 8.48
N GLY A 142 2.16 -12.76 8.48
CA GLY A 142 0.96 -12.42 9.25
C GLY A 142 0.68 -13.46 10.33
N ILE A 143 0.47 -13.04 11.59
CA ILE A 143 0.10 -13.92 12.69
C ILE A 143 -1.31 -13.57 13.14
N LEU A 144 -2.24 -14.52 13.04
CA LEU A 144 -3.63 -14.29 13.38
C LEU A 144 -4.28 -15.51 14.07
N TYR A 145 -5.41 -15.26 14.72
CA TYR A 145 -6.19 -16.30 15.36
C TYR A 145 -7.11 -17.01 14.34
N TYR A 146 -7.04 -18.34 14.37
CA TYR A 146 -7.78 -19.23 13.46
C TYR A 146 -8.58 -20.24 14.27
N ASN A 147 -9.87 -20.32 14.06
CA ASN A 147 -10.77 -21.23 14.77
C ASN A 147 -11.87 -21.76 13.83
N GLU A 148 -12.73 -22.62 14.35
CA GLU A 148 -13.83 -23.21 13.58
C GLU A 148 -14.81 -22.16 12.99
N PHE A 149 -15.04 -21.04 13.71
CA PHE A 149 -16.00 -20.02 13.28
C PHE A 149 -15.46 -19.15 12.12
N ASN A 150 -14.17 -18.83 12.12
CA ASN A 150 -13.57 -18.00 11.08
C ASN A 150 -12.89 -18.79 9.95
N ARG A 151 -12.73 -20.11 10.14
CA ARG A 151 -12.01 -21.02 9.25
C ARG A 151 -12.46 -20.90 7.78
N ALA A 152 -13.76 -21.07 7.53
CA ALA A 152 -14.29 -21.07 6.16
C ALA A 152 -14.07 -19.75 5.43
N VAL A 153 -14.21 -18.63 6.17
CA VAL A 153 -14.02 -17.28 5.61
C VAL A 153 -12.54 -17.02 5.33
N LEU A 154 -11.67 -17.32 6.31
CA LEU A 154 -10.23 -17.08 6.18
C LEU A 154 -9.61 -17.95 5.08
N GLN A 155 -9.97 -19.23 4.97
CA GLN A 155 -9.49 -20.12 3.90
C GLN A 155 -9.86 -19.60 2.51
N LYS A 156 -11.07 -19.05 2.35
CA LYS A 156 -11.48 -18.43 1.09
C LYS A 156 -10.62 -17.21 0.78
N ILE A 157 -10.37 -16.36 1.76
CA ILE A 157 -9.55 -15.15 1.61
C ILE A 157 -8.10 -15.53 1.28
N PHE A 158 -7.50 -16.47 1.99
CA PHE A 158 -6.14 -16.95 1.71
C PHE A 158 -6.00 -17.47 0.28
N LYS A 159 -6.95 -18.31 -0.15
CA LYS A 159 -6.96 -18.81 -1.53
C LYS A 159 -7.12 -17.72 -2.58
N THR A 160 -7.97 -16.71 -2.30
CA THR A 160 -8.19 -15.60 -3.24
C THR A 160 -6.95 -14.72 -3.40
N ASN A 161 -6.15 -14.59 -2.34
CA ASN A 161 -4.95 -13.75 -2.31
C ASN A 161 -3.65 -14.56 -2.47
N ASP A 162 -3.74 -15.84 -2.84
CA ASP A 162 -2.59 -16.75 -3.02
C ASP A 162 -1.66 -16.81 -1.79
N LEU A 163 -2.26 -16.84 -0.58
CA LEU A 163 -1.56 -16.89 0.68
C LEU A 163 -1.44 -18.32 1.21
N GLU A 164 -0.23 -18.70 1.63
CA GLU A 164 0.02 -19.95 2.35
C GLU A 164 -0.30 -19.77 3.84
N PHE A 165 -1.03 -20.72 4.43
CA PHE A 165 -1.35 -20.76 5.85
C PHE A 165 -0.70 -21.96 6.51
N ARG A 166 -0.08 -21.71 7.67
CA ARG A 166 0.48 -22.76 8.56
C ARG A 166 0.00 -22.57 9.99
N GLU A 167 -0.51 -23.63 10.58
CA GLU A 167 -0.84 -23.65 12.01
C GLU A 167 0.45 -23.72 12.82
N LEU A 168 0.58 -22.82 13.81
CA LEU A 168 1.74 -22.79 14.72
C LEU A 168 1.50 -23.67 15.95
N PHE A 169 0.33 -23.53 16.57
CA PHE A 169 -0.10 -24.32 17.73
C PHE A 169 -1.60 -24.13 17.96
N VAL A 170 -2.19 -25.04 18.72
CA VAL A 170 -3.57 -24.95 19.21
C VAL A 170 -3.55 -24.20 20.54
N ALA A 171 -4.32 -23.09 20.64
CA ALA A 171 -4.44 -22.28 21.84
C ALA A 171 -5.64 -22.71 22.69
#